data_8aa9efb03c69d87c93cdf28ae044ae30
#
_entry.id   8aa9efb03c69d87c93cdf28ae044ae30
#
_cell.length_a   1.000
_cell.length_b   1.000
_cell.length_c   1.000
_cell.angle_alpha   90.00
_cell.angle_beta   90.00
_cell.angle_gamma   90.00
#
_symmetry.space_group_name_H-M   'P 1'
#
loop_
_entity.id
_entity.type
_entity.pdbx_description
1 polymer ?
#
loop_
_entity_poly.entity_id
_entity_poly.type
_entity_poly.pdbx_seq_one_letter_code
_entity_poly.pdbx_strand_id
1 'polypeptide(L)'
;MASSAELTYRNENDGMVQGFRLSVAIPVHNEESVLPELLRRLGNVLTSLGDGKHEMIFVDDGSIDRSLEILEVASKSDPRIVVLALSRNFGHQAAISAALDQAKGDAVVVMDGDLQDLPEEIPRFVEKHLQGFDVVYAKRIRRKEPWLLRLCYYLFYRAMSKLSDIRLPLDSGDFALMSRTVLEHLNSMPEHHRYLRGMRSWVGFSQVGVDVERGARHSGKSKYSLKRLLALAFDGLFAFSIVPIRAAAIIGASAISISLLYLLYALYAKLILRESPQGFTALVVVITFFSGILLFFLGVIGEYVGRIYEETKRRPQYIVRRKINCAETNEDRPKMS
;
A
#
# COMPACT_ATOMS: atom_id res chain seq x y z
N MET A 1 45.88 -4.38 17.12
CA MET A 1 45.81 -5.16 15.88
C MET A 1 44.33 -5.34 15.49
N ALA A 2 43.69 -4.28 15.02
CA ALA A 2 42.30 -4.29 14.51
C ALA A 2 42.23 -3.28 13.38
N SER A 3 42.92 -3.54 12.27
CA SER A 3 43.03 -2.56 11.17
C SER A 3 42.93 -3.15 9.76
N SER A 4 42.99 -4.49 9.61
CA SER A 4 43.04 -5.08 8.26
C SER A 4 41.66 -5.54 7.72
N ALA A 5 40.72 -5.84 8.59
CA ALA A 5 39.39 -6.34 8.18
C ALA A 5 38.42 -5.22 7.75
N GLU A 6 38.53 -4.03 8.36
CA GLU A 6 37.70 -2.87 7.96
C GLU A 6 38.11 -2.25 6.64
N LEU A 7 39.39 -2.31 6.28
CA LEU A 7 39.90 -1.75 5.01
C LEU A 7 39.54 -2.62 3.78
N THR A 8 39.43 -3.93 3.96
CA THR A 8 39.04 -4.85 2.88
C THR A 8 37.54 -4.75 2.56
N TYR A 9 36.70 -4.48 3.60
CA TYR A 9 35.27 -4.32 3.42
C TYR A 9 34.87 -3.04 2.68
N ARG A 10 35.68 -1.97 2.84
CA ARG A 10 35.45 -0.68 2.18
C ARG A 10 35.72 -0.72 0.67
N ASN A 11 36.71 -1.52 0.24
CA ASN A 11 37.08 -1.63 -1.19
C ASN A 11 36.14 -2.53 -2.02
N GLU A 12 35.51 -3.53 -1.43
CA GLU A 12 34.53 -4.36 -2.14
C GLU A 12 33.18 -3.64 -2.34
N ASN A 13 32.76 -2.79 -1.41
CA ASN A 13 31.56 -1.98 -1.53
C ASN A 13 31.70 -0.78 -2.49
N ASP A 14 32.88 -0.15 -2.58
CA ASP A 14 33.16 0.94 -3.54
C ASP A 14 33.03 0.46 -5.00
N GLY A 15 33.39 -0.80 -5.29
CA GLY A 15 33.24 -1.39 -6.62
C GLY A 15 31.78 -1.76 -6.97
N MET A 16 30.94 -2.08 -6.00
CA MET A 16 29.52 -2.40 -6.21
C MET A 16 28.63 -1.17 -6.41
N VAL A 17 29.05 0.00 -5.92
CA VAL A 17 28.31 1.26 -6.08
C VAL A 17 28.61 1.90 -7.45
N GLN A 18 29.76 1.61 -8.06
CA GLN A 18 30.07 2.10 -9.42
C GLN A 18 29.11 1.47 -10.45
N GLY A 19 28.25 2.31 -11.01
CA GLY A 19 27.26 1.92 -12.01
C GLY A 19 25.87 1.58 -11.45
N PHE A 20 25.69 1.47 -10.13
CA PHE A 20 24.38 1.26 -9.53
C PHE A 20 23.46 2.46 -9.78
N ARG A 21 22.30 2.19 -10.32
CA ARG A 21 21.28 3.19 -10.63
C ARG A 21 20.09 3.07 -9.71
N LEU A 22 19.74 4.17 -9.03
CA LEU A 22 18.59 4.25 -8.14
C LEU A 22 17.51 5.14 -8.77
N SER A 23 16.27 4.65 -8.78
CA SER A 23 15.08 5.47 -9.04
C SER A 23 14.42 5.83 -7.70
N VAL A 24 14.00 7.09 -7.55
CA VAL A 24 13.19 7.50 -6.40
C VAL A 24 11.81 7.91 -6.89
N ALA A 25 10.78 7.19 -6.47
CA ALA A 25 9.38 7.34 -6.85
C ALA A 25 8.64 8.18 -5.81
N ILE A 26 8.11 9.34 -6.22
CA ILE A 26 7.55 10.34 -5.31
C ILE A 26 6.19 10.81 -5.83
N PRO A 27 5.07 10.41 -5.22
CA PRO A 27 3.76 10.98 -5.49
C PRO A 27 3.66 12.38 -4.87
N VAL A 28 3.06 13.31 -5.61
CA VAL A 28 2.88 14.71 -5.22
C VAL A 28 1.43 15.12 -5.42
N HIS A 29 0.82 15.75 -4.41
CA HIS A 29 -0.50 16.36 -4.52
C HIS A 29 -0.67 17.55 -3.57
N ASN A 30 -0.59 18.77 -4.13
CA ASN A 30 -0.66 20.04 -3.39
C ASN A 30 0.42 20.16 -2.31
N GLU A 31 1.70 20.08 -2.73
CA GLU A 31 2.88 20.12 -1.85
C GLU A 31 3.83 21.30 -2.21
N GLU A 32 3.29 22.41 -2.76
CA GLU A 32 4.08 23.56 -3.21
C GLU A 32 5.05 24.11 -2.16
N SER A 33 4.64 24.07 -0.87
CA SER A 33 5.45 24.59 0.24
C SER A 33 6.64 23.70 0.61
N VAL A 34 6.59 22.41 0.28
CA VAL A 34 7.56 21.38 0.71
C VAL A 34 8.53 21.03 -0.41
N LEU A 35 8.05 21.07 -1.66
CA LEU A 35 8.80 20.63 -2.84
C LEU A 35 10.18 21.27 -3.00
N PRO A 36 10.42 22.58 -2.79
CA PRO A 36 11.74 23.16 -2.95
C PRO A 36 12.78 22.54 -2.01
N GLU A 37 12.41 22.29 -0.76
CA GLU A 37 13.28 21.67 0.23
C GLU A 37 13.48 20.18 -0.06
N LEU A 38 12.43 19.46 -0.46
CA LEU A 38 12.51 18.07 -0.86
C LEU A 38 13.49 17.88 -2.04
N LEU A 39 13.35 18.67 -3.08
CA LEU A 39 14.23 18.65 -4.26
C LEU A 39 15.70 18.89 -3.87
N ARG A 40 15.97 19.88 -3.02
CA ARG A 40 17.30 20.19 -2.53
C ARG A 40 17.91 19.03 -1.75
N ARG A 41 17.17 18.48 -0.76
CA ARG A 41 17.67 17.39 0.11
C ARG A 41 17.87 16.11 -0.67
N LEU A 42 16.90 15.73 -1.50
CA LEU A 42 17.00 14.52 -2.32
C LEU A 42 18.13 14.62 -3.35
N GLY A 43 18.29 15.79 -4.01
CA GLY A 43 19.40 16.05 -4.93
C GLY A 43 20.77 15.86 -4.26
N ASN A 44 20.93 16.34 -3.01
CA ASN A 44 22.16 16.16 -2.23
C ASN A 44 22.41 14.69 -1.90
N VAL A 45 21.37 13.96 -1.47
CA VAL A 45 21.47 12.52 -1.14
C VAL A 45 21.88 11.72 -2.37
N LEU A 46 21.23 11.93 -3.51
CA LEU A 46 21.58 11.21 -4.75
C LEU A 46 23.00 11.53 -5.24
N THR A 47 23.45 12.77 -5.07
CA THR A 47 24.83 13.15 -5.39
C THR A 47 25.83 12.45 -4.46
N SER A 48 25.49 12.23 -3.18
CA SER A 48 26.36 11.52 -2.23
C SER A 48 26.46 10.02 -2.49
N LEU A 49 25.50 9.43 -3.21
CA LEU A 49 25.53 8.00 -3.59
C LEU A 49 26.48 7.70 -4.76
N GLY A 50 27.15 8.71 -5.32
CA GLY A 50 28.14 8.56 -6.39
C GLY A 50 27.62 8.91 -7.78
N ASP A 51 28.45 8.64 -8.81
CA ASP A 51 28.21 9.04 -10.20
C ASP A 51 27.18 8.16 -10.94
N GLY A 52 26.39 7.38 -10.21
CA GLY A 52 25.30 6.60 -10.78
C GLY A 52 24.29 7.49 -11.51
N LYS A 53 23.68 6.96 -12.57
CA LYS A 53 22.61 7.64 -13.30
C LYS A 53 21.29 7.56 -12.52
N HIS A 54 21.29 8.10 -11.28
CA HIS A 54 20.10 8.14 -10.43
C HIS A 54 19.02 9.02 -11.02
N GLU A 55 17.75 8.72 -10.74
CA GLU A 55 16.61 9.51 -11.20
C GLU A 55 15.60 9.77 -10.07
N MET A 56 14.93 10.91 -10.15
CA MET A 56 13.85 11.34 -9.27
C MET A 56 12.56 11.40 -10.08
N ILE A 57 11.61 10.53 -9.82
CA ILE A 57 10.37 10.43 -10.58
C ILE A 57 9.25 11.03 -9.74
N PHE A 58 8.87 12.25 -10.05
CA PHE A 58 7.76 12.95 -9.42
C PHE A 58 6.50 12.72 -10.23
N VAL A 59 5.43 12.26 -9.56
CA VAL A 59 4.12 12.10 -10.19
C VAL A 59 3.14 13.08 -9.55
N ASP A 60 2.79 14.12 -10.32
CA ASP A 60 1.77 15.07 -9.93
C ASP A 60 0.38 14.46 -10.11
N ASP A 61 -0.29 14.17 -9.00
CA ASP A 61 -1.63 13.57 -8.97
C ASP A 61 -2.73 14.64 -9.06
N GLY A 62 -2.65 15.48 -10.11
CA GLY A 62 -3.63 16.51 -10.39
C GLY A 62 -3.66 17.61 -9.33
N SER A 63 -2.51 18.16 -8.97
CA SER A 63 -2.41 19.32 -8.07
C SER A 63 -3.12 20.54 -8.64
N ILE A 64 -3.69 21.35 -7.75
CA ILE A 64 -4.36 22.61 -8.07
C ILE A 64 -3.57 23.84 -7.62
N ASP A 65 -2.47 23.62 -6.90
CA ASP A 65 -1.50 24.62 -6.46
C ASP A 65 -0.33 24.70 -7.46
N ARG A 66 0.77 25.34 -7.06
CA ARG A 66 1.96 25.51 -7.92
C ARG A 66 2.92 24.32 -7.92
N SER A 67 2.53 23.17 -7.38
CA SER A 67 3.40 21.98 -7.29
C SER A 67 3.93 21.57 -8.67
N LEU A 68 3.07 21.45 -9.67
CA LEU A 68 3.47 21.06 -11.03
C LEU A 68 4.42 22.11 -11.65
N GLU A 69 4.15 23.40 -11.49
CA GLU A 69 5.01 24.48 -11.99
C GLU A 69 6.43 24.40 -11.41
N ILE A 70 6.54 24.17 -10.08
CA ILE A 70 7.81 24.01 -9.39
C ILE A 70 8.60 22.82 -9.96
N LEU A 71 7.94 21.69 -10.17
CA LEU A 71 8.56 20.49 -10.74
C LEU A 71 9.01 20.70 -12.19
N GLU A 72 8.22 21.39 -13.02
CA GLU A 72 8.56 21.75 -14.39
C GLU A 72 9.80 22.67 -14.47
N VAL A 73 9.91 23.63 -13.56
CA VAL A 73 11.09 24.50 -13.47
C VAL A 73 12.32 23.71 -13.03
N ALA A 74 12.17 22.87 -11.99
CA ALA A 74 13.27 22.05 -11.48
C ALA A 74 13.80 21.06 -12.52
N SER A 75 12.90 20.44 -13.31
CA SER A 75 13.28 19.47 -14.34
C SER A 75 14.10 20.06 -15.50
N LYS A 76 13.99 21.38 -15.75
CA LYS A 76 14.83 22.08 -16.72
C LYS A 76 16.27 22.26 -16.23
N SER A 77 16.46 22.36 -14.92
CA SER A 77 17.76 22.60 -14.28
C SER A 77 18.50 21.29 -13.94
N ASP A 78 17.75 20.20 -13.69
CA ASP A 78 18.33 18.90 -13.34
C ASP A 78 17.70 17.80 -14.21
N PRO A 79 18.44 17.20 -15.15
CA PRO A 79 17.93 16.15 -16.03
C PRO A 79 17.59 14.85 -15.30
N ARG A 80 18.00 14.69 -14.05
CA ARG A 80 17.62 13.53 -13.20
C ARG A 80 16.16 13.59 -12.76
N ILE A 81 15.52 14.77 -12.88
CA ILE A 81 14.13 14.98 -12.47
C ILE A 81 13.21 14.60 -13.63
N VAL A 82 12.48 13.53 -13.47
CA VAL A 82 11.41 13.06 -14.35
C VAL A 82 10.07 13.46 -13.75
N VAL A 83 9.20 14.08 -14.57
CA VAL A 83 7.87 14.50 -14.08
C VAL A 83 6.77 13.88 -14.92
N LEU A 84 5.82 13.22 -14.23
CA LEU A 84 4.57 12.73 -14.80
C LEU A 84 3.42 13.56 -14.24
N ALA A 85 2.68 14.27 -15.09
CA ALA A 85 1.46 14.95 -14.67
C ALA A 85 0.25 14.08 -15.06
N LEU A 86 -0.53 13.64 -14.08
CA LEU A 86 -1.74 12.87 -14.30
C LEU A 86 -2.88 13.79 -14.79
N SER A 87 -3.86 13.22 -15.50
CA SER A 87 -4.97 13.99 -16.08
C SER A 87 -5.95 14.52 -15.03
N ARG A 88 -6.01 13.91 -13.86
CA ARG A 88 -6.78 14.28 -12.68
C ARG A 88 -6.18 13.62 -11.44
N ASN A 89 -6.74 13.86 -10.27
CA ASN A 89 -6.42 13.08 -9.08
C ASN A 89 -6.97 11.65 -9.22
N PHE A 90 -6.08 10.65 -9.24
CA PHE A 90 -6.36 9.22 -9.26
C PHE A 90 -6.11 8.56 -7.92
N GLY A 91 -5.44 9.27 -6.99
CA GLY A 91 -5.11 8.81 -5.66
C GLY A 91 -3.66 8.33 -5.52
N HIS A 92 -3.20 8.37 -4.29
CA HIS A 92 -1.81 8.14 -3.90
C HIS A 92 -1.20 6.83 -4.47
N GLN A 93 -1.93 5.71 -4.39
CA GLN A 93 -1.42 4.41 -4.89
C GLN A 93 -1.29 4.38 -6.42
N ALA A 94 -2.18 5.06 -7.13
CA ALA A 94 -2.11 5.20 -8.58
C ALA A 94 -0.91 6.06 -9.01
N ALA A 95 -0.64 7.15 -8.29
CA ALA A 95 0.53 7.99 -8.53
C ALA A 95 1.85 7.24 -8.27
N ILE A 96 1.93 6.44 -7.19
CA ILE A 96 3.11 5.59 -6.96
C ILE A 96 3.23 4.55 -8.09
N SER A 97 2.14 3.90 -8.51
CA SER A 97 2.18 2.92 -9.62
C SER A 97 2.72 3.56 -10.89
N ALA A 98 2.30 4.79 -11.23
CA ALA A 98 2.82 5.53 -12.39
C ALA A 98 4.32 5.79 -12.29
N ALA A 99 4.83 6.10 -11.08
CA ALA A 99 6.26 6.27 -10.86
C ALA A 99 7.03 4.95 -11.01
N LEU A 100 6.49 3.86 -10.47
CA LEU A 100 7.09 2.52 -10.55
C LEU A 100 7.17 2.01 -11.99
N ASP A 101 6.13 2.25 -12.80
CA ASP A 101 6.11 1.88 -14.22
C ASP A 101 7.17 2.65 -15.04
N GLN A 102 7.52 3.87 -14.61
CA GLN A 102 8.55 4.70 -15.27
C GLN A 102 9.97 4.42 -14.78
N ALA A 103 10.14 3.79 -13.60
CA ALA A 103 11.43 3.60 -12.96
C ALA A 103 12.38 2.70 -13.78
N LYS A 104 13.63 3.16 -13.99
CA LYS A 104 14.66 2.47 -14.81
C LYS A 104 15.90 2.04 -14.00
N GLY A 105 15.97 2.38 -12.72
CA GLY A 105 17.07 2.02 -11.84
C GLY A 105 17.15 0.51 -11.54
N ASP A 106 18.29 0.07 -11.04
CA ASP A 106 18.51 -1.31 -10.55
C ASP A 106 17.73 -1.58 -9.27
N ALA A 107 17.39 -0.52 -8.54
CA ALA A 107 16.45 -0.52 -7.44
C ALA A 107 15.58 0.74 -7.49
N VAL A 108 14.42 0.69 -6.82
CA VAL A 108 13.51 1.81 -6.69
C VAL A 108 13.20 2.07 -5.21
N VAL A 109 13.28 3.34 -4.81
CA VAL A 109 12.80 3.81 -3.51
C VAL A 109 11.46 4.49 -3.72
N VAL A 110 10.44 4.08 -2.96
CA VAL A 110 9.16 4.80 -2.84
C VAL A 110 9.23 5.65 -1.59
N MET A 111 8.91 6.94 -1.69
CA MET A 111 8.83 7.86 -0.54
C MET A 111 7.72 8.89 -0.73
N ASP A 112 7.15 9.37 0.39
CA ASP A 112 6.15 10.43 0.36
C ASP A 112 6.78 11.81 0.11
N GLY A 113 6.04 12.69 -0.60
CA GLY A 113 6.50 14.04 -0.95
C GLY A 113 6.41 15.07 0.18
N ASP A 114 5.93 14.71 1.39
CA ASP A 114 5.63 15.62 2.50
C ASP A 114 6.79 15.81 3.52
N LEU A 115 7.99 15.30 3.21
CA LEU A 115 9.19 15.31 4.07
C LEU A 115 9.02 14.62 5.43
N GLN A 116 7.98 13.82 5.63
CA GLN A 116 7.89 12.95 6.80
C GLN A 116 8.82 11.73 6.67
N ASP A 117 9.00 11.26 5.44
CA ASP A 117 10.06 10.33 5.08
C ASP A 117 11.32 11.13 4.74
N LEU A 118 12.41 10.85 5.43
CA LEU A 118 13.64 11.62 5.31
C LEU A 118 14.50 11.07 4.16
N PRO A 119 14.83 11.88 3.13
CA PRO A 119 15.70 11.44 2.03
C PRO A 119 17.05 10.90 2.52
N GLU A 120 17.56 11.39 3.64
CA GLU A 120 18.82 11.01 4.26
C GLU A 120 18.88 9.56 4.76
N GLU A 121 17.72 8.88 4.84
CA GLU A 121 17.67 7.45 5.17
C GLU A 121 17.90 6.54 3.93
N ILE A 122 17.81 7.08 2.73
CA ILE A 122 17.99 6.33 1.47
C ILE A 122 19.35 5.61 1.42
N PRO A 123 20.49 6.22 1.79
CA PRO A 123 21.77 5.53 1.79
C PRO A 123 21.79 4.27 2.66
N ARG A 124 21.10 4.27 3.81
CA ARG A 124 20.97 3.09 4.69
C ARG A 124 20.15 1.97 4.02
N PHE A 125 19.17 2.34 3.19
CA PHE A 125 18.40 1.35 2.43
C PHE A 125 19.25 0.74 1.33
N VAL A 126 20.00 1.56 0.61
CA VAL A 126 20.95 1.09 -0.43
C VAL A 126 21.99 0.16 0.18
N GLU A 127 22.57 0.50 1.34
CA GLU A 127 23.52 -0.36 2.05
C GLU A 127 22.91 -1.75 2.35
N LYS A 128 21.68 -1.79 2.86
CA LYS A 128 20.99 -3.06 3.13
C LYS A 128 20.69 -3.84 1.86
N HIS A 129 20.31 -3.16 0.79
CA HIS A 129 20.10 -3.79 -0.51
C HIS A 129 21.39 -4.43 -1.04
N LEU A 130 22.52 -3.74 -0.95
CA LEU A 130 23.84 -4.26 -1.34
C LEU A 130 24.32 -5.44 -0.46
N GLN A 131 23.75 -5.60 0.75
CA GLN A 131 23.92 -6.79 1.60
C GLN A 131 23.09 -7.99 1.13
N GLY A 132 22.32 -7.87 0.03
CA GLY A 132 21.54 -8.95 -0.57
C GLY A 132 20.06 -8.98 -0.21
N PHE A 133 19.51 -7.93 0.41
CA PHE A 133 18.06 -7.83 0.65
C PHE A 133 17.35 -7.24 -0.57
N ASP A 134 16.29 -7.90 -1.02
CA ASP A 134 15.49 -7.44 -2.16
C ASP A 134 14.57 -6.29 -1.81
N VAL A 135 14.09 -6.27 -0.57
CA VAL A 135 13.19 -5.24 -0.04
C VAL A 135 13.70 -4.71 1.28
N VAL A 136 13.90 -3.39 1.35
CA VAL A 136 14.29 -2.68 2.57
C VAL A 136 13.21 -1.65 2.89
N TYR A 137 12.53 -1.79 4.04
CA TYR A 137 11.43 -0.90 4.39
C TYR A 137 11.67 -0.13 5.69
N ALA A 138 11.15 1.08 5.77
CA ALA A 138 11.16 1.87 6.98
C ALA A 138 10.27 1.25 8.04
N LYS A 139 10.84 0.92 9.20
CA LYS A 139 10.13 0.50 10.40
C LYS A 139 10.04 1.69 11.36
N ARG A 140 8.82 2.14 11.62
CA ARG A 140 8.57 3.32 12.43
C ARG A 140 8.78 3.04 13.91
N ILE A 141 9.81 3.66 14.51
CA ILE A 141 10.05 3.65 15.95
C ILE A 141 9.25 4.80 16.58
N ARG A 142 8.50 4.53 17.65
CA ARG A 142 7.74 5.50 18.45
C ARG A 142 6.45 6.04 17.82
N ARG A 143 5.38 5.28 17.96
CA ARG A 143 4.03 5.84 17.81
C ARG A 143 3.64 6.63 19.05
N LYS A 144 3.47 7.96 18.92
CA LYS A 144 2.93 8.86 19.96
C LYS A 144 1.39 8.82 20.00
N GLU A 145 0.79 7.65 19.88
CA GLU A 145 -0.67 7.53 19.81
C GLU A 145 -1.26 7.21 21.19
N PRO A 146 -2.53 7.65 21.49
CA PRO A 146 -3.24 7.27 22.70
C PRO A 146 -3.31 5.74 22.85
N TRP A 147 -3.22 5.25 24.09
CA TRP A 147 -3.17 3.83 24.39
C TRP A 147 -4.35 3.01 23.82
N LEU A 148 -5.57 3.60 23.79
CA LEU A 148 -6.77 2.98 23.23
C LEU A 148 -6.64 2.76 21.71
N LEU A 149 -6.10 3.73 21.00
CA LEU A 149 -5.87 3.64 19.55
C LEU A 149 -4.78 2.60 19.25
N ARG A 150 -3.74 2.51 20.09
CA ARG A 150 -2.70 1.47 20.00
C ARG A 150 -3.28 0.07 20.21
N LEU A 151 -4.21 -0.10 21.15
CA LEU A 151 -4.91 -1.38 21.37
C LEU A 151 -5.76 -1.76 20.15
N CYS A 152 -6.51 -0.82 19.59
CA CYS A 152 -7.29 -1.05 18.37
C CYS A 152 -6.40 -1.46 17.19
N TYR A 153 -5.27 -0.80 16.98
CA TYR A 153 -4.30 -1.21 15.97
C TYR A 153 -3.72 -2.59 16.25
N TYR A 154 -3.33 -2.88 17.49
CA TYR A 154 -2.80 -4.19 17.86
C TYR A 154 -3.80 -5.31 17.57
N LEU A 155 -5.06 -5.13 17.99
CA LEU A 155 -6.13 -6.10 17.73
C LEU A 155 -6.41 -6.25 16.22
N PHE A 156 -6.46 -5.13 15.50
CA PHE A 156 -6.65 -5.12 14.06
C PHE A 156 -5.52 -5.87 13.33
N TYR A 157 -4.26 -5.53 13.59
CA TYR A 157 -3.13 -6.19 12.94
C TYR A 157 -3.04 -7.68 13.31
N ARG A 158 -3.38 -8.03 14.56
CA ARG A 158 -3.41 -9.44 14.98
C ARG A 158 -4.56 -10.21 14.32
N ALA A 159 -5.71 -9.60 14.14
CA ALA A 159 -6.81 -10.17 13.36
C ALA A 159 -6.39 -10.31 11.90
N MET A 160 -5.85 -9.27 11.27
CA MET A 160 -5.37 -9.30 9.89
C MET A 160 -4.28 -10.35 9.67
N SER A 161 -3.31 -10.48 10.56
CA SER A 161 -2.24 -11.49 10.42
C SER A 161 -2.73 -12.94 10.54
N LYS A 162 -3.88 -13.16 11.20
CA LYS A 162 -4.55 -14.48 11.27
C LYS A 162 -5.52 -14.72 10.12
N LEU A 163 -6.10 -13.66 9.57
CA LEU A 163 -7.16 -13.69 8.57
C LEU A 163 -6.64 -13.50 7.14
N SER A 164 -5.42 -13.02 6.99
CA SER A 164 -4.74 -12.82 5.71
C SER A 164 -3.71 -13.93 5.51
N ASP A 165 -3.64 -14.48 4.32
CA ASP A 165 -2.60 -15.44 3.92
C ASP A 165 -1.21 -14.78 3.77
N ILE A 166 -1.14 -13.44 3.95
CA ILE A 166 0.07 -12.64 3.79
C ILE A 166 0.59 -12.17 5.15
N ARG A 167 1.85 -12.43 5.44
CA ARG A 167 2.53 -11.89 6.62
C ARG A 167 2.90 -10.43 6.37
N LEU A 168 1.96 -9.51 6.64
CA LEU A 168 2.23 -8.08 6.58
C LEU A 168 3.21 -7.69 7.70
N PRO A 169 4.38 -7.09 7.41
CA PRO A 169 5.25 -6.57 8.44
C PRO A 169 4.51 -5.50 9.24
N LEU A 170 4.42 -5.71 10.56
CA LEU A 170 3.86 -4.72 11.47
C LEU A 170 4.72 -3.46 11.41
N ASP A 171 4.09 -2.29 11.34
CA ASP A 171 4.76 -0.98 11.33
C ASP A 171 5.53 -0.59 10.05
N SER A 172 5.40 -1.34 8.93
CA SER A 172 5.99 -0.94 7.66
C SER A 172 5.23 0.23 7.03
N GLY A 173 5.97 1.26 6.58
CA GLY A 173 5.45 2.35 5.75
C GLY A 173 5.48 2.03 4.25
N ASP A 174 5.05 2.99 3.42
CA ASP A 174 5.26 2.94 1.97
C ASP A 174 6.72 3.25 1.64
N PHE A 175 7.43 3.99 2.51
CA PHE A 175 8.84 4.28 2.38
C PHE A 175 9.67 2.99 2.40
N ALA A 176 10.13 2.60 1.24
CA ALA A 176 10.89 1.37 1.05
C ALA A 176 11.70 1.38 -0.24
N LEU A 177 12.82 0.66 -0.24
CA LEU A 177 13.59 0.29 -1.41
C LEU A 177 13.17 -1.10 -1.87
N MET A 178 13.07 -1.30 -3.18
CA MET A 178 12.78 -2.58 -3.82
C MET A 178 13.78 -2.81 -4.95
N SER A 179 14.29 -4.04 -5.10
CA SER A 179 15.13 -4.46 -6.22
C SER A 179 14.36 -4.39 -7.55
N ARG A 180 15.08 -4.33 -8.68
CA ARG A 180 14.50 -4.40 -10.04
C ARG A 180 13.61 -5.62 -10.19
N THR A 181 14.04 -6.78 -9.72
CA THR A 181 13.28 -8.03 -9.80
C THR A 181 11.93 -7.93 -9.09
N VAL A 182 11.91 -7.36 -7.87
CA VAL A 182 10.65 -7.13 -7.13
C VAL A 182 9.76 -6.15 -7.88
N LEU A 183 10.32 -5.07 -8.42
CA LEU A 183 9.59 -4.07 -9.20
C LEU A 183 8.91 -4.68 -10.42
N GLU A 184 9.62 -5.50 -11.20
CA GLU A 184 9.08 -6.16 -12.39
C GLU A 184 7.91 -7.08 -12.04
N HIS A 185 8.03 -7.87 -10.97
CA HIS A 185 6.91 -8.67 -10.48
C HIS A 185 5.72 -7.82 -10.05
N LEU A 186 5.95 -6.72 -9.33
CA LEU A 186 4.88 -5.80 -8.91
C LEU A 186 4.19 -5.17 -10.12
N ASN A 187 4.95 -4.71 -11.12
CA ASN A 187 4.38 -4.08 -12.31
C ASN A 187 3.63 -5.07 -13.20
N SER A 188 3.98 -6.38 -13.16
CA SER A 188 3.26 -7.43 -13.88
C SER A 188 1.91 -7.81 -13.24
N MET A 189 1.65 -7.41 -11.99
CA MET A 189 0.38 -7.70 -11.31
C MET A 189 -0.73 -6.78 -11.84
N PRO A 190 -1.85 -7.35 -12.31
CA PRO A 190 -2.90 -6.59 -13.00
C PRO A 190 -3.91 -5.92 -12.06
N GLU A 191 -3.79 -6.06 -10.74
CA GLU A 191 -4.77 -5.58 -9.78
C GLU A 191 -5.04 -4.08 -9.92
N HIS A 192 -6.31 -3.71 -10.04
CA HIS A 192 -6.75 -2.33 -10.11
C HIS A 192 -6.66 -1.65 -8.73
N HIS A 193 -7.04 -2.36 -7.69
CA HIS A 193 -6.95 -1.90 -6.31
C HIS A 193 -5.58 -2.26 -5.71
N ARG A 194 -4.54 -1.51 -6.07
CA ARG A 194 -3.18 -1.74 -5.59
C ARG A 194 -3.00 -1.30 -4.13
N TYR A 195 -2.60 -2.24 -3.30
CA TYR A 195 -2.08 -1.98 -1.96
C TYR A 195 -0.62 -2.43 -1.92
N LEU A 196 0.28 -1.54 -2.29
CA LEU A 196 1.70 -1.86 -2.54
C LEU A 196 2.40 -2.55 -1.38
N ARG A 197 2.07 -2.20 -0.12
CA ARG A 197 2.62 -2.88 1.07
C ARG A 197 2.24 -4.36 1.11
N GLY A 198 0.99 -4.68 0.77
CA GLY A 198 0.51 -6.05 0.70
C GLY A 198 1.15 -6.81 -0.44
N MET A 199 1.14 -6.23 -1.64
CA MET A 199 1.74 -6.81 -2.84
C MET A 199 3.24 -7.08 -2.65
N ARG A 200 3.99 -6.12 -2.09
CA ARG A 200 5.40 -6.25 -1.75
C ARG A 200 5.68 -7.41 -0.79
N SER A 201 4.79 -7.63 0.18
CA SER A 201 4.91 -8.76 1.11
C SER A 201 4.51 -10.08 0.46
N TRP A 202 3.56 -10.04 -0.47
CA TRP A 202 3.05 -11.21 -1.17
C TRP A 202 4.07 -11.84 -2.13
N VAL A 203 4.91 -11.04 -2.79
CA VAL A 203 5.95 -11.54 -3.71
C VAL A 203 7.02 -12.40 -3.03
N GLY A 204 7.17 -12.34 -1.70
CA GLY A 204 7.91 -13.33 -0.92
C GLY A 204 9.44 -13.23 -0.96
N PHE A 205 10.00 -12.17 -1.56
CA PHE A 205 11.45 -11.94 -1.61
C PHE A 205 12.04 -11.58 -0.23
N SER A 206 13.38 -11.60 -0.13
CA SER A 206 14.09 -11.29 1.12
C SER A 206 13.80 -9.86 1.59
N GLN A 207 13.33 -9.68 2.82
CA GLN A 207 12.91 -8.37 3.34
C GLN A 207 13.57 -8.06 4.67
N VAL A 208 13.99 -6.80 4.85
CA VAL A 208 14.53 -6.28 6.11
C VAL A 208 13.93 -4.93 6.46
N GLY A 209 13.62 -4.73 7.75
CA GLY A 209 13.17 -3.44 8.27
C GLY A 209 14.33 -2.63 8.81
N VAL A 210 14.44 -1.36 8.42
CA VAL A 210 15.38 -0.39 8.98
C VAL A 210 14.60 0.55 9.89
N ASP A 211 15.08 0.69 11.11
CA ASP A 211 14.48 1.58 12.09
C ASP A 211 14.72 3.04 11.68
N VAL A 212 13.64 3.78 11.42
CA VAL A 212 13.65 5.16 10.93
C VAL A 212 12.83 6.06 11.85
N GLU A 213 13.39 7.22 12.20
CA GLU A 213 12.64 8.27 12.87
C GLU A 213 11.83 9.08 11.86
N ARG A 214 10.56 9.32 12.17
CA ARG A 214 9.71 10.12 11.30
C ARG A 214 9.99 11.61 11.52
N GLY A 215 10.24 12.35 10.45
CA GLY A 215 10.37 13.80 10.47
C GLY A 215 9.10 14.47 11.03
N ALA A 216 9.26 15.62 11.67
CA ALA A 216 8.12 16.45 12.05
C ALA A 216 7.42 16.93 10.76
N ARG A 217 6.08 16.89 10.74
CA ARG A 217 5.30 17.38 9.60
C ARG A 217 5.54 18.87 9.41
N HIS A 218 6.03 19.30 8.27
CA HIS A 218 6.31 20.72 7.98
C HIS A 218 5.03 21.57 7.85
N SER A 219 3.91 20.99 7.44
CA SER A 219 2.62 21.69 7.40
C SER A 219 1.42 20.73 7.44
N GLY A 220 0.30 21.16 8.05
CA GLY A 220 -0.99 20.47 8.01
C GLY A 220 -1.40 19.74 9.29
N LYS A 221 -2.71 19.82 9.61
CA LYS A 221 -3.34 19.09 10.73
C LYS A 221 -3.55 17.62 10.30
N SER A 222 -3.33 16.68 11.23
CA SER A 222 -3.64 15.26 11.02
C SER A 222 -5.10 15.08 10.58
N LYS A 223 -5.33 14.65 9.33
CA LYS A 223 -6.66 14.41 8.75
C LYS A 223 -7.18 12.99 9.04
N TYR A 224 -6.60 12.27 9.99
CA TYR A 224 -7.04 10.92 10.35
C TYR A 224 -8.29 10.99 11.25
N SER A 225 -9.48 10.96 10.64
CA SER A 225 -10.72 10.70 11.35
C SER A 225 -10.89 9.19 11.58
N LEU A 226 -11.57 8.80 12.66
CA LEU A 226 -11.92 7.41 12.95
C LEU A 226 -12.62 6.72 11.76
N LYS A 227 -13.45 7.48 11.02
CA LYS A 227 -14.13 7.03 9.81
C LYS A 227 -13.13 6.62 8.71
N ARG A 228 -12.04 7.35 8.54
CA ARG A 228 -10.99 7.04 7.55
C ARG A 228 -10.18 5.81 7.93
N LEU A 229 -9.92 5.63 9.22
CA LEU A 229 -9.26 4.45 9.77
C LEU A 229 -10.10 3.19 9.57
N LEU A 230 -11.40 3.26 9.82
CA LEU A 230 -12.34 2.16 9.57
C LEU A 230 -12.40 1.82 8.07
N ALA A 231 -12.50 2.83 7.19
CA ALA A 231 -12.48 2.60 5.74
C ALA A 231 -11.21 1.87 5.30
N LEU A 232 -10.03 2.30 5.77
CA LEU A 232 -8.76 1.65 5.46
C LEU A 232 -8.68 0.21 5.98
N ALA A 233 -9.29 -0.03 7.14
CA ALA A 233 -9.38 -1.37 7.73
C ALA A 233 -10.28 -2.30 6.90
N PHE A 234 -11.42 -1.80 6.45
CA PHE A 234 -12.33 -2.52 5.55
C PHE A 234 -11.66 -2.79 4.20
N ASP A 235 -11.03 -1.79 3.58
CA ASP A 235 -10.32 -1.96 2.31
C ASP A 235 -9.25 -3.05 2.40
N GLY A 236 -8.43 -3.03 3.47
CA GLY A 236 -7.43 -4.06 3.69
C GLY A 236 -8.03 -5.45 3.91
N LEU A 237 -9.13 -5.56 4.68
CA LEU A 237 -9.81 -6.83 4.94
C LEU A 237 -10.38 -7.44 3.66
N PHE A 238 -11.07 -6.66 2.85
CA PHE A 238 -11.69 -7.13 1.61
C PHE A 238 -10.69 -7.33 0.46
N ALA A 239 -9.53 -6.64 0.48
CA ALA A 239 -8.50 -6.82 -0.54
C ALA A 239 -7.71 -8.13 -0.38
N PHE A 240 -7.47 -8.58 0.88
CA PHE A 240 -6.53 -9.67 1.15
C PHE A 240 -7.13 -10.84 1.96
N SER A 241 -8.44 -10.87 2.14
CA SER A 241 -9.06 -11.93 2.95
C SER A 241 -10.41 -12.37 2.38
N ILE A 242 -10.57 -13.66 2.19
CA ILE A 242 -11.87 -14.31 1.88
C ILE A 242 -12.63 -14.70 3.15
N VAL A 243 -12.07 -14.37 4.33
CA VAL A 243 -12.66 -14.72 5.63
C VAL A 243 -14.08 -14.17 5.84
N PRO A 244 -14.44 -12.93 5.41
CA PRO A 244 -15.81 -12.46 5.54
C PRO A 244 -16.82 -13.38 4.83
N ILE A 245 -16.49 -13.90 3.65
CA ILE A 245 -17.35 -14.85 2.93
C ILE A 245 -17.42 -16.20 3.65
N ARG A 246 -16.27 -16.73 4.14
CA ARG A 246 -16.24 -17.97 4.90
C ARG A 246 -17.01 -17.85 6.22
N ALA A 247 -16.89 -16.71 6.90
CA ALA A 247 -17.66 -16.44 8.11
C ALA A 247 -19.18 -16.47 7.84
N ALA A 248 -19.61 -15.90 6.71
CA ALA A 248 -21.01 -15.96 6.27
C ALA A 248 -21.48 -17.42 6.13
N ALA A 249 -20.70 -18.26 5.46
CA ALA A 249 -21.02 -19.67 5.26
C ALA A 249 -21.11 -20.42 6.60
N ILE A 250 -20.18 -20.19 7.53
CA ILE A 250 -20.18 -20.84 8.86
C ILE A 250 -21.37 -20.39 9.68
N ILE A 251 -21.70 -19.09 9.71
CA ILE A 251 -22.85 -18.56 10.44
C ILE A 251 -24.14 -19.13 9.84
N GLY A 252 -24.26 -19.16 8.52
CA GLY A 252 -25.40 -19.76 7.82
C GLY A 252 -25.58 -21.24 8.15
N ALA A 253 -24.50 -22.03 8.09
CA ALA A 253 -24.54 -23.45 8.45
C ALA A 253 -24.92 -23.66 9.93
N SER A 254 -24.41 -22.83 10.85
CA SER A 254 -24.78 -22.88 12.26
C SER A 254 -26.26 -22.55 12.48
N ALA A 255 -26.78 -21.55 11.77
CA ALA A 255 -28.19 -21.17 11.83
C ALA A 255 -29.10 -22.29 11.33
N ILE A 256 -28.76 -22.96 10.23
CA ILE A 256 -29.48 -24.13 9.70
C ILE A 256 -29.48 -25.26 10.74
N SER A 257 -28.33 -25.55 11.36
CA SER A 257 -28.22 -26.63 12.39
C SER A 257 -29.07 -26.33 13.59
N ILE A 258 -29.10 -25.10 14.11
CA ILE A 258 -29.93 -24.67 15.22
C ILE A 258 -31.42 -24.77 14.87
N SER A 259 -31.81 -24.33 13.67
CA SER A 259 -33.20 -24.42 13.18
C SER A 259 -33.67 -25.87 13.05
N LEU A 260 -32.80 -26.77 12.59
CA LEU A 260 -33.12 -28.20 12.49
C LEU A 260 -33.32 -28.84 13.88
N LEU A 261 -32.45 -28.51 14.82
CA LEU A 261 -32.61 -28.99 16.22
C LEU A 261 -33.90 -28.47 16.84
N TYR A 262 -34.24 -27.20 16.60
CA TYR A 262 -35.50 -26.64 17.08
C TYR A 262 -36.71 -27.29 16.41
N LEU A 263 -36.67 -27.58 15.13
CA LEU A 263 -37.70 -28.31 14.39
C LEU A 263 -37.92 -29.70 14.99
N LEU A 264 -36.85 -30.44 15.27
CA LEU A 264 -36.94 -31.78 15.90
C LEU A 264 -37.56 -31.69 17.28
N TYR A 265 -37.17 -30.71 18.10
CA TYR A 265 -37.77 -30.44 19.40
C TYR A 265 -39.27 -30.12 19.28
N ALA A 266 -39.66 -29.24 18.36
CA ALA A 266 -41.05 -28.85 18.16
C ALA A 266 -41.92 -30.04 17.71
N LEU A 267 -41.41 -30.93 16.85
CA LEU A 267 -42.07 -32.16 16.46
C LEU A 267 -42.23 -33.11 17.65
N TYR A 268 -41.19 -33.31 18.46
CA TYR A 268 -41.23 -34.12 19.67
C TYR A 268 -42.28 -33.59 20.65
N ALA A 269 -42.27 -32.28 20.95
CA ALA A 269 -43.23 -31.66 21.85
C ALA A 269 -44.68 -31.83 21.35
N LYS A 270 -44.93 -31.67 20.04
CA LYS A 270 -46.25 -31.79 19.46
C LYS A 270 -46.74 -33.24 19.41
N LEU A 271 -45.91 -34.21 19.05
CA LEU A 271 -46.32 -35.60 18.83
C LEU A 271 -46.36 -36.43 20.13
N ILE A 272 -45.42 -36.16 21.05
CA ILE A 272 -45.27 -36.97 22.26
C ILE A 272 -45.83 -36.23 23.48
N LEU A 273 -45.50 -34.97 23.70
CA LEU A 273 -45.98 -34.22 24.86
C LEU A 273 -47.38 -33.61 24.63
N ARG A 274 -47.88 -33.62 23.39
CA ARG A 274 -49.17 -33.02 22.98
C ARG A 274 -49.31 -31.53 23.32
N GLU A 275 -48.20 -30.84 23.50
CA GLU A 275 -48.13 -29.41 23.78
C GLU A 275 -47.69 -28.68 22.50
N SER A 276 -48.33 -27.52 22.21
CA SER A 276 -47.89 -26.65 21.14
C SER A 276 -47.13 -25.47 21.74
N PRO A 277 -45.85 -25.24 21.36
CA PRO A 277 -45.12 -24.08 21.83
C PRO A 277 -45.85 -22.79 21.44
N GLN A 278 -46.18 -21.95 22.42
CA GLN A 278 -46.67 -20.61 22.16
C GLN A 278 -45.47 -19.77 21.66
N GLY A 279 -45.58 -19.16 20.47
CA GLY A 279 -44.34 -18.58 19.93
C GLY A 279 -44.47 -17.48 18.89
N PHE A 280 -45.61 -16.76 18.78
CA PHE A 280 -45.71 -15.69 17.76
C PHE A 280 -44.58 -14.63 17.88
N THR A 281 -44.31 -14.14 19.09
CA THR A 281 -43.25 -13.17 19.34
C THR A 281 -41.86 -13.75 19.04
N ALA A 282 -41.62 -14.99 19.46
CA ALA A 282 -40.36 -15.68 19.15
C ALA A 282 -40.18 -15.86 17.63
N LEU A 283 -41.23 -16.19 16.91
CA LEU A 283 -41.22 -16.34 15.47
C LEU A 283 -40.81 -15.01 14.77
N VAL A 284 -41.43 -13.89 15.17
CA VAL A 284 -41.12 -12.57 14.62
C VAL A 284 -39.65 -12.17 14.89
N VAL A 285 -39.16 -12.38 16.11
CA VAL A 285 -37.76 -12.09 16.47
C VAL A 285 -36.80 -12.93 15.64
N VAL A 286 -37.07 -14.23 15.53
CA VAL A 286 -36.20 -15.14 14.75
C VAL A 286 -36.17 -14.77 13.28
N ILE A 287 -37.34 -14.51 12.66
CA ILE A 287 -37.41 -14.11 11.26
C ILE A 287 -36.67 -12.79 11.03
N THR A 288 -36.90 -11.78 11.88
CA THR A 288 -36.26 -10.47 11.74
C THR A 288 -34.73 -10.57 11.89
N PHE A 289 -34.27 -11.36 12.89
CA PHE A 289 -32.86 -11.58 13.14
C PHE A 289 -32.16 -12.26 11.95
N PHE A 290 -32.71 -13.36 11.45
CA PHE A 290 -32.12 -14.06 10.31
C PHE A 290 -32.22 -13.26 8.99
N SER A 291 -33.29 -12.49 8.78
CA SER A 291 -33.42 -11.58 7.66
C SER A 291 -32.33 -10.49 7.72
N GLY A 292 -32.06 -9.94 8.89
CA GLY A 292 -30.96 -8.97 9.08
C GLY A 292 -29.59 -9.56 8.77
N ILE A 293 -29.31 -10.79 9.25
CA ILE A 293 -28.09 -11.52 8.92
C ILE A 293 -27.98 -11.77 7.42
N LEU A 294 -29.05 -12.20 6.76
CA LEU A 294 -29.08 -12.44 5.31
C LEU A 294 -28.73 -11.17 4.53
N LEU A 295 -29.35 -10.04 4.87
CA LEU A 295 -29.09 -8.74 4.22
C LEU A 295 -27.65 -8.27 4.46
N PHE A 296 -27.10 -8.48 5.66
CA PHE A 296 -25.71 -8.16 5.95
C PHE A 296 -24.74 -8.95 5.05
N PHE A 297 -24.92 -10.26 4.93
CA PHE A 297 -24.07 -11.08 4.07
C PHE A 297 -24.27 -10.83 2.58
N LEU A 298 -25.48 -10.49 2.16
CA LEU A 298 -25.73 -10.04 0.80
C LEU A 298 -24.94 -8.76 0.50
N GLY A 299 -24.85 -7.84 1.46
CA GLY A 299 -23.99 -6.65 1.37
C GLY A 299 -22.51 -7.01 1.26
N VAL A 300 -22.01 -7.96 2.05
CA VAL A 300 -20.62 -8.47 1.94
C VAL A 300 -20.35 -9.06 0.55
N ILE A 301 -21.24 -9.90 0.04
CA ILE A 301 -21.12 -10.46 -1.32
C ILE A 301 -21.14 -9.33 -2.36
N GLY A 302 -22.01 -8.34 -2.20
CA GLY A 302 -22.10 -7.17 -3.06
C GLY A 302 -20.76 -6.40 -3.14
N GLU A 303 -20.04 -6.26 -2.03
CA GLU A 303 -18.71 -5.64 -2.00
C GLU A 303 -17.70 -6.42 -2.86
N TYR A 304 -17.65 -7.76 -2.75
CA TYR A 304 -16.76 -8.58 -3.58
C TYR A 304 -17.15 -8.53 -5.06
N VAL A 305 -18.44 -8.60 -5.36
CA VAL A 305 -18.93 -8.46 -6.75
C VAL A 305 -18.58 -7.09 -7.31
N GLY A 306 -18.69 -6.03 -6.51
CA GLY A 306 -18.28 -4.67 -6.89
C GLY A 306 -16.79 -4.61 -7.24
N ARG A 307 -15.91 -5.20 -6.45
CA ARG A 307 -14.46 -5.28 -6.71
C ARG A 307 -14.15 -6.07 -7.99
N ILE A 308 -14.78 -7.24 -8.17
CA ILE A 308 -14.65 -8.04 -9.40
C ILE A 308 -15.12 -7.23 -10.62
N TYR A 309 -16.20 -6.46 -10.49
CA TYR A 309 -16.69 -5.60 -11.56
C TYR A 309 -15.69 -4.50 -11.93
N GLU A 310 -15.04 -3.85 -10.94
CA GLU A 310 -13.98 -2.87 -11.23
C GLU A 310 -12.79 -3.51 -11.94
N GLU A 311 -12.36 -4.71 -11.51
CA GLU A 311 -11.28 -5.47 -12.18
C GLU A 311 -11.64 -5.86 -13.63
N THR A 312 -12.89 -6.27 -13.89
CA THR A 312 -13.34 -6.66 -15.24
C THR A 312 -13.44 -5.49 -16.21
N LYS A 313 -13.60 -4.26 -15.73
CA LYS A 313 -13.61 -3.06 -16.59
C LYS A 313 -12.26 -2.82 -17.29
N ARG A 314 -11.15 -3.31 -16.72
CA ARG A 314 -9.78 -3.12 -17.23
C ARG A 314 -9.46 -1.65 -17.57
N ARG A 315 -10.04 -0.70 -16.84
CA ARG A 315 -9.70 0.71 -16.99
C ARG A 315 -8.26 0.93 -16.53
N PRO A 316 -7.48 1.83 -17.19
CA PRO A 316 -6.15 2.14 -16.69
C PRO A 316 -6.23 2.75 -15.28
N GLN A 317 -5.29 2.38 -14.42
CA GLN A 317 -5.24 2.85 -13.02
C GLN A 317 -5.01 4.35 -12.95
N TYR A 318 -4.30 4.91 -13.95
CA TYR A 318 -4.01 6.33 -14.11
C TYR A 318 -3.91 6.68 -15.59
N ILE A 319 -4.02 7.98 -15.89
CA ILE A 319 -3.80 8.51 -17.24
C ILE A 319 -2.80 9.65 -17.13
N VAL A 320 -1.67 9.52 -17.82
CA VAL A 320 -0.65 10.56 -17.89
C VAL A 320 -1.06 11.59 -18.93
N ARG A 321 -1.23 12.84 -18.51
CA ARG A 321 -1.51 13.96 -19.39
C ARG A 321 -0.23 14.52 -20.04
N ARG A 322 0.88 14.53 -19.29
CA ARG A 322 2.15 15.11 -19.73
C ARG A 322 3.34 14.40 -19.09
N LYS A 323 4.39 14.18 -19.87
CA LYS A 323 5.67 13.61 -19.44
C LYS A 323 6.77 14.63 -19.70
N ILE A 324 7.71 14.80 -18.77
CA ILE A 324 8.85 15.71 -18.88
C ILE A 324 10.12 14.94 -18.48
N ASN A 325 11.18 15.08 -19.26
CA ASN A 325 12.44 14.34 -19.13
C ASN A 325 12.29 12.81 -19.13
N CYS A 326 11.18 12.30 -19.67
CA CYS A 326 11.02 10.87 -19.90
C CYS A 326 11.77 10.49 -21.17
N ALA A 327 12.65 9.49 -21.14
CA ALA A 327 13.16 8.91 -22.38
C ALA A 327 11.97 8.26 -23.12
N GLU A 328 11.78 8.62 -24.39
CA GLU A 328 10.74 8.03 -25.23
C GLU A 328 10.93 6.52 -25.30
N THR A 329 9.95 5.76 -24.79
CA THR A 329 9.84 4.34 -25.09
C THR A 329 9.09 4.19 -26.41
N ASN A 330 9.49 3.26 -27.27
CA ASN A 330 8.87 2.99 -28.58
C ASN A 330 7.35 2.62 -28.50
N GLU A 331 6.80 2.46 -27.31
CA GLU A 331 5.39 2.18 -27.06
C GLU A 331 4.51 3.43 -27.00
N ASP A 332 5.10 4.63 -26.91
CA ASP A 332 4.35 5.90 -26.84
C ASP A 332 3.86 6.40 -28.21
N ARG A 333 4.08 5.67 -29.31
CA ARG A 333 3.47 5.98 -30.60
C ARG A 333 2.01 5.53 -30.60
N PRO A 334 1.03 6.42 -30.82
CA PRO A 334 -0.35 6.01 -30.99
C PRO A 334 -0.40 4.99 -32.13
N LYS A 335 -0.87 3.76 -31.85
CA LYS A 335 -1.22 2.82 -32.92
C LYS A 335 -2.36 3.48 -33.71
N MET A 336 -1.96 4.21 -34.76
CA MET A 336 -2.89 4.63 -35.79
C MET A 336 -3.31 3.38 -36.55
N SER A 337 -4.52 2.91 -36.27
CA SER A 337 -5.24 1.94 -37.09
C SER A 337 -6.53 2.55 -37.57
#